data_606b186ff32424ca8eab669ae64fefa9
#
_entry.id   606b186ff32424ca8eab669ae64fefa9
#
_cell.length_a   1.000
_cell.length_b   1.000
_cell.length_c   1.000
_cell.angle_alpha   90.00
_cell.angle_beta   90.00
_cell.angle_gamma   90.00
#
_symmetry.space_group_name_H-M   'P 1'
#
loop_
_entity.id
_entity.type
_entity.pdbx_description
1 polymer ?
#
loop_
_entity_poly.entity_id
_entity_poly.type
_entity_poly.pdbx_seq_one_letter_code
_entity_poly.pdbx_strand_id
1 'polypeptide(L)'
;PEERCPQVVHQSGERHLEALRAAYARAGVQAECVAFIDDTAAAFAEADVIIARAGASTVTEIAAVGAAALFVPFPHAVDDHQTSNARFLADHDAAWLRAQSDLTPAWLADWLAGLTRAQLQRRAELAWARRKTDAVDVMVRACTALAAGSTR
;
A
#
# COMPACT_ATOMS: atom_id res chain seq x y z
N PRO A 1 7.43 -3.11 -26.32
CA PRO A 1 8.61 -3.94 -26.12
C PRO A 1 8.50 -4.63 -24.77
N GLU A 2 8.64 -5.95 -24.72
CA GLU A 2 8.56 -6.79 -23.53
C GLU A 2 9.52 -6.35 -22.42
N GLU A 3 10.61 -5.69 -22.76
CA GLU A 3 11.63 -5.17 -21.84
C GLU A 3 11.15 -4.06 -20.87
N ARG A 4 9.92 -3.56 -21.04
CA ARG A 4 9.33 -2.52 -20.17
C ARG A 4 8.15 -2.98 -19.32
N CYS A 5 7.79 -4.26 -19.40
CA CYS A 5 6.71 -4.78 -18.59
C CYS A 5 7.24 -5.05 -17.17
N PRO A 6 6.66 -4.44 -16.11
CA PRO A 6 7.08 -4.73 -14.75
C PRO A 6 6.74 -6.18 -14.39
N GLN A 7 7.54 -6.77 -13.49
CA GLN A 7 7.14 -7.99 -12.81
C GLN A 7 6.00 -7.65 -11.85
N VAL A 8 4.91 -8.43 -11.89
CA VAL A 8 3.71 -8.15 -11.12
C VAL A 8 3.38 -9.34 -10.23
N VAL A 9 3.24 -9.09 -8.94
CA VAL A 9 2.57 -9.98 -7.99
C VAL A 9 1.21 -9.35 -7.66
N HIS A 10 0.10 -10.06 -7.92
CA HIS A 10 -1.23 -9.51 -7.74
C HIS A 10 -2.09 -10.40 -6.84
N GLN A 11 -2.43 -9.88 -5.66
CA GLN A 11 -3.36 -10.52 -4.73
C GLN A 11 -4.80 -10.10 -5.00
N SER A 12 -5.70 -11.05 -5.19
CA SER A 12 -7.12 -10.77 -5.49
C SER A 12 -8.12 -11.36 -4.51
N GLY A 13 -7.68 -12.20 -3.60
CA GLY A 13 -8.56 -13.09 -2.82
C GLY A 13 -9.03 -14.29 -3.66
N GLU A 14 -9.41 -15.37 -2.97
CA GLU A 14 -9.86 -16.63 -3.58
C GLU A 14 -10.95 -16.42 -4.64
N ARG A 15 -11.95 -15.61 -4.32
CA ARG A 15 -13.14 -15.41 -5.17
C ARG A 15 -12.83 -14.82 -6.55
N HIS A 16 -11.73 -14.07 -6.66
CA HIS A 16 -11.40 -13.33 -7.88
C HIS A 16 -10.17 -13.86 -8.60
N LEU A 17 -9.51 -14.89 -8.04
CA LEU A 17 -8.23 -15.40 -8.55
C LEU A 17 -8.32 -15.88 -9.99
N GLU A 18 -9.31 -16.71 -10.32
CA GLU A 18 -9.48 -17.23 -11.68
C GLU A 18 -9.83 -16.13 -12.69
N ALA A 19 -10.68 -15.18 -12.30
CA ALA A 19 -11.00 -14.04 -13.15
C ALA A 19 -9.77 -13.15 -13.41
N LEU A 20 -8.93 -12.98 -12.39
CA LEU A 20 -7.68 -12.22 -12.49
C LEU A 20 -6.69 -12.90 -13.45
N ARG A 21 -6.47 -14.21 -13.28
CA ARG A 21 -5.60 -15.01 -14.17
C ARG A 21 -6.06 -14.93 -15.63
N ALA A 22 -7.37 -15.10 -15.84
CA ALA A 22 -7.95 -14.97 -17.17
C ALA A 22 -7.79 -13.56 -17.77
N ALA A 23 -7.83 -12.52 -16.95
CA ALA A 23 -7.61 -11.14 -17.42
C ALA A 23 -6.16 -10.93 -17.90
N TYR A 24 -5.16 -11.37 -17.12
CA TYR A 24 -3.74 -11.32 -17.52
C TYR A 24 -3.46 -12.15 -18.77
N ALA A 25 -4.01 -13.36 -18.83
CA ALA A 25 -3.86 -14.23 -20.01
C ALA A 25 -4.44 -13.59 -21.29
N ARG A 26 -5.64 -12.98 -21.21
CA ARG A 26 -6.22 -12.24 -22.35
C ARG A 26 -5.39 -11.03 -22.78
N ALA A 27 -4.72 -10.39 -21.84
CA ALA A 27 -3.84 -9.27 -22.12
C ALA A 27 -2.46 -9.69 -22.64
N GLY A 28 -2.14 -10.98 -22.63
CA GLY A 28 -0.82 -11.49 -23.00
C GLY A 28 0.29 -11.06 -22.02
N VAL A 29 -0.06 -10.73 -20.78
CA VAL A 29 0.88 -10.27 -19.76
C VAL A 29 1.09 -11.37 -18.73
N GLN A 30 2.36 -11.64 -18.40
CA GLN A 30 2.70 -12.54 -17.31
C GLN A 30 2.61 -11.81 -15.98
N ALA A 31 1.91 -12.41 -15.01
CA ALA A 31 1.82 -11.93 -13.65
C ALA A 31 1.67 -13.11 -12.69
N GLU A 32 2.27 -13.00 -11.53
CA GLU A 32 2.03 -13.92 -10.42
C GLU A 32 0.71 -13.54 -9.75
N CYS A 33 -0.34 -14.34 -9.99
CA CYS A 33 -1.68 -14.11 -9.43
C CYS A 33 -1.87 -15.04 -8.23
N VAL A 34 -2.05 -14.45 -7.05
CA VAL A 34 -2.22 -15.18 -5.80
C VAL A 34 -3.53 -14.82 -5.11
N ALA A 35 -4.08 -15.78 -4.38
CA ALA A 35 -5.26 -15.53 -3.55
C ALA A 35 -4.90 -14.68 -2.33
N PHE A 36 -3.76 -14.98 -1.71
CA PHE A 36 -3.27 -14.33 -0.51
C PHE A 36 -1.74 -14.29 -0.51
N ILE A 37 -1.16 -13.25 0.11
CA ILE A 37 0.27 -13.11 0.34
C ILE A 37 0.49 -13.36 1.84
N ASP A 38 1.15 -14.45 2.20
CA ASP A 38 1.35 -14.84 3.60
C ASP A 38 2.34 -13.90 4.31
N ASP A 39 3.43 -13.57 3.66
CA ASP A 39 4.44 -12.63 4.18
C ASP A 39 4.34 -11.29 3.43
N THR A 40 3.41 -10.44 3.87
CA THR A 40 3.23 -9.10 3.30
C THR A 40 4.43 -8.20 3.54
N ALA A 41 5.17 -8.39 4.64
CA ALA A 41 6.35 -7.59 4.96
C ALA A 41 7.48 -7.87 3.96
N ALA A 42 7.74 -9.15 3.65
CA ALA A 42 8.71 -9.53 2.64
C ALA A 42 8.28 -9.03 1.26
N ALA A 43 7.03 -9.26 0.87
CA ALA A 43 6.52 -8.81 -0.43
C ALA A 43 6.60 -7.28 -0.61
N PHE A 44 6.35 -6.50 0.45
CA PHE A 44 6.48 -5.05 0.40
C PHE A 44 7.94 -4.59 0.35
N ALA A 45 8.85 -5.32 1.01
CA ALA A 45 10.28 -5.00 0.99
C ALA A 45 10.94 -5.27 -0.37
N GLU A 46 10.43 -6.26 -1.11
CA GLU A 46 10.94 -6.63 -2.44
C GLU A 46 10.35 -5.78 -3.57
N ALA A 47 9.19 -5.15 -3.34
CA ALA A 47 8.50 -4.38 -4.36
C ALA A 47 9.16 -3.02 -4.61
N ASP A 48 9.40 -2.66 -5.86
CA ASP A 48 9.80 -1.29 -6.23
C ASP A 48 8.65 -0.28 -6.00
N VAL A 49 7.40 -0.70 -6.22
CA VAL A 49 6.21 0.10 -5.95
C VAL A 49 5.01 -0.79 -5.61
N ILE A 50 4.22 -0.34 -4.66
CA ILE A 50 3.02 -1.03 -4.20
C ILE A 50 1.79 -0.25 -4.66
N ILE A 51 0.79 -0.94 -5.23
CA ILE A 51 -0.52 -0.35 -5.53
C ILE A 51 -1.54 -1.05 -4.64
N ALA A 52 -2.15 -0.32 -3.71
CA ALA A 52 -3.01 -0.94 -2.70
C ALA A 52 -4.19 -0.06 -2.30
N ARG A 53 -5.18 -0.69 -1.67
CA ARG A 53 -6.19 0.02 -0.87
C ARG A 53 -5.54 0.61 0.37
N ALA A 54 -6.14 1.67 0.92
CA ALA A 54 -5.59 2.37 2.08
C ALA A 54 -6.25 1.92 3.40
N GLY A 55 -6.25 0.61 3.66
CA GLY A 55 -6.56 0.10 4.99
C GLY A 55 -5.53 0.61 6.01
N ALA A 56 -5.93 0.83 7.26
CA ALA A 56 -5.04 1.37 8.29
C ALA A 56 -3.79 0.49 8.51
N SER A 57 -3.96 -0.85 8.54
CA SER A 57 -2.83 -1.78 8.63
C SER A 57 -1.90 -1.66 7.45
N THR A 58 -2.44 -1.67 6.21
CA THR A 58 -1.64 -1.57 4.98
C THR A 58 -0.80 -0.29 4.94
N VAL A 59 -1.39 0.85 5.29
CA VAL A 59 -0.66 2.14 5.35
C VAL A 59 0.46 2.09 6.39
N THR A 60 0.19 1.49 7.56
CA THR A 60 1.17 1.35 8.64
C THR A 60 2.29 0.37 8.27
N GLU A 61 1.97 -0.75 7.65
CA GLU A 61 2.92 -1.76 7.20
C GLU A 61 3.84 -1.21 6.10
N ILE A 62 3.29 -0.49 5.11
CA ILE A 62 4.06 0.18 4.06
C ILE A 62 5.02 1.22 4.66
N ALA A 63 4.58 2.00 5.64
CA ALA A 63 5.45 2.93 6.35
C ALA A 63 6.54 2.19 7.14
N ALA A 64 6.19 1.08 7.80
CA ALA A 64 7.11 0.31 8.62
C ALA A 64 8.22 -0.37 7.79
N VAL A 65 7.88 -0.81 6.58
CA VAL A 65 8.86 -1.38 5.62
C VAL A 65 9.65 -0.29 4.91
N GLY A 66 9.06 0.89 4.73
CA GLY A 66 9.65 1.97 3.93
C GLY A 66 9.56 1.68 2.44
N ALA A 67 8.36 1.42 1.96
CA ALA A 67 8.11 1.15 0.54
C ALA A 67 7.39 2.30 -0.15
N ALA A 68 7.64 2.50 -1.44
CA ALA A 68 6.90 3.46 -2.24
C ALA A 68 5.52 2.90 -2.59
N ALA A 69 4.46 3.69 -2.43
CA ALA A 69 3.11 3.22 -2.67
C ALA A 69 2.21 4.22 -3.39
N LEU A 70 1.31 3.68 -4.23
CA LEU A 70 0.13 4.36 -4.74
C LEU A 70 -1.10 3.82 -4.00
N PHE A 71 -1.73 4.65 -3.20
CA PHE A 71 -3.00 4.30 -2.57
C PHE A 71 -4.18 4.63 -3.46
N VAL A 72 -5.06 3.65 -3.60
CA VAL A 72 -6.36 3.78 -4.28
C VAL A 72 -7.45 3.44 -3.26
N PRO A 73 -7.96 4.43 -2.50
CA PRO A 73 -8.98 4.20 -1.49
C PRO A 73 -10.23 3.51 -2.04
N PHE A 74 -10.84 2.68 -1.21
CA PHE A 74 -12.12 2.05 -1.57
C PHE A 74 -13.24 3.10 -1.56
N PRO A 75 -13.96 3.33 -2.67
CA PRO A 75 -14.88 4.45 -2.81
C PRO A 75 -16.13 4.36 -1.91
N HIS A 76 -16.43 3.18 -1.39
CA HIS A 76 -17.58 2.93 -0.50
C HIS A 76 -17.13 2.68 0.95
N ALA A 77 -15.93 3.12 1.33
CA ALA A 77 -15.48 3.05 2.71
C ALA A 77 -16.35 3.97 3.59
N VAL A 78 -16.82 3.45 4.72
CA VAL A 78 -17.62 4.24 5.68
C VAL A 78 -16.82 5.48 6.08
N ASP A 79 -17.48 6.66 6.04
CA ASP A 79 -16.87 7.96 6.42
C ASP A 79 -15.55 8.29 5.71
N ASP A 80 -15.31 7.72 4.51
CA ASP A 80 -14.09 7.95 3.70
C ASP A 80 -12.78 7.71 4.48
N HIS A 81 -12.80 6.83 5.47
CA HIS A 81 -11.64 6.56 6.33
C HIS A 81 -10.40 6.11 5.56
N GLN A 82 -10.55 5.45 4.39
CA GLN A 82 -9.40 5.04 3.60
C GLN A 82 -8.66 6.22 2.97
N THR A 83 -9.37 7.24 2.51
CA THR A 83 -8.72 8.47 2.03
C THR A 83 -7.97 9.16 3.18
N SER A 84 -8.58 9.22 4.37
CA SER A 84 -7.92 9.77 5.56
C SER A 84 -6.66 8.98 5.94
N ASN A 85 -6.71 7.65 5.90
CA ASN A 85 -5.53 6.81 6.14
C ASN A 85 -4.42 7.07 5.13
N ALA A 86 -4.76 7.13 3.83
CA ALA A 86 -3.78 7.39 2.76
C ALA A 86 -3.07 8.73 2.93
N ARG A 87 -3.79 9.76 3.36
CA ARG A 87 -3.25 11.11 3.60
C ARG A 87 -2.14 11.14 4.65
N PHE A 88 -2.13 10.21 5.60
CA PHE A 88 -1.03 10.07 6.56
C PHE A 88 0.36 10.02 5.90
N LEU A 89 0.45 9.41 4.73
CA LEU A 89 1.68 9.38 3.92
C LEU A 89 1.63 10.37 2.75
N ALA A 90 0.50 10.48 2.05
CA ALA A 90 0.39 11.27 0.83
C ALA A 90 0.57 12.77 1.06
N ASP A 91 0.05 13.35 2.13
CA ASP A 91 0.19 14.78 2.48
C ASP A 91 1.65 15.18 2.80
N HIS A 92 2.54 14.21 2.84
CA HIS A 92 3.96 14.39 3.13
C HIS A 92 4.88 13.88 2.01
N ASP A 93 4.36 13.75 0.80
CA ASP A 93 5.09 13.19 -0.34
C ASP A 93 5.64 11.76 -0.13
N ALA A 94 5.17 11.06 0.91
CA ALA A 94 5.61 9.71 1.24
C ALA A 94 4.85 8.61 0.47
N ALA A 95 3.79 8.96 -0.23
CA ALA A 95 3.02 8.07 -1.10
C ALA A 95 2.28 8.88 -2.17
N TRP A 96 1.76 8.20 -3.19
CA TRP A 96 0.77 8.76 -4.10
C TRP A 96 -0.64 8.37 -3.65
N LEU A 97 -1.60 9.21 -3.97
CA LEU A 97 -3.02 9.00 -3.71
C LEU A 97 -3.80 9.25 -4.99
N ARG A 98 -4.64 8.30 -5.39
CA ARG A 98 -5.51 8.43 -6.56
C ARG A 98 -6.90 7.90 -6.25
N ALA A 99 -7.93 8.68 -6.56
CA ALA A 99 -9.30 8.18 -6.44
C ALA A 99 -9.55 7.07 -7.48
N GLN A 100 -10.34 6.07 -7.12
CA GLN A 100 -10.65 4.96 -8.05
C GLN A 100 -11.34 5.45 -9.32
N SER A 101 -12.20 6.47 -9.23
CA SER A 101 -12.86 7.08 -10.39
C SER A 101 -11.89 7.62 -11.43
N ASP A 102 -10.71 8.03 -11.00
CA ASP A 102 -9.69 8.66 -11.82
C ASP A 102 -8.60 7.68 -12.28
N LEU A 103 -8.66 6.43 -11.77
CA LEU A 103 -7.71 5.37 -12.10
C LEU A 103 -8.18 4.66 -13.39
N THR A 104 -7.68 5.12 -14.51
CA THR A 104 -7.89 4.44 -15.80
C THR A 104 -6.67 3.60 -16.19
N PRO A 105 -6.82 2.56 -17.05
CA PRO A 105 -5.68 1.80 -17.55
C PRO A 105 -4.63 2.67 -18.23
N ALA A 106 -5.06 3.67 -19.02
CA ALA A 106 -4.15 4.60 -19.68
C ALA A 106 -3.37 5.44 -18.66
N TRP A 107 -4.08 6.03 -17.69
CA TRP A 107 -3.41 6.79 -16.64
C TRP A 107 -2.39 5.94 -15.87
N LEU A 108 -2.74 4.71 -15.52
CA LEU A 108 -1.83 3.82 -14.78
C LEU A 108 -0.60 3.46 -15.61
N ALA A 109 -0.78 3.19 -16.91
CA ALA A 109 0.32 2.90 -17.81
C ALA A 109 1.28 4.09 -17.94
N ASP A 110 0.75 5.30 -18.15
CA ASP A 110 1.54 6.52 -18.26
C ASP A 110 2.25 6.84 -16.94
N TRP A 111 1.57 6.66 -15.81
CA TRP A 111 2.15 6.87 -14.49
C TRP A 111 3.30 5.90 -14.23
N LEU A 112 3.13 4.59 -14.49
CA LEU A 112 4.19 3.60 -14.34
C LEU A 112 5.38 3.90 -15.26
N ALA A 113 5.12 4.28 -16.52
CA ALA A 113 6.17 4.62 -17.47
C ALA A 113 6.96 5.88 -17.08
N GLY A 114 6.33 6.80 -16.36
CA GLY A 114 6.93 8.03 -15.87
C GLY A 114 7.68 7.91 -14.55
N LEU A 115 7.60 6.76 -13.86
CA LEU A 115 8.28 6.55 -12.58
C LEU A 115 9.79 6.46 -12.78
N THR A 116 10.51 7.11 -11.90
CA THR A 116 11.96 7.01 -11.81
C THR A 116 12.39 6.38 -10.49
N ARG A 117 13.54 5.71 -10.49
CA ARG A 117 14.08 5.13 -9.25
C ARG A 117 14.26 6.17 -8.15
N ALA A 118 14.68 7.38 -8.49
CA ALA A 118 14.82 8.47 -7.53
C ALA A 118 13.49 8.88 -6.87
N GLN A 119 12.39 8.88 -7.63
CA GLN A 119 11.06 9.17 -7.09
C GLN A 119 10.58 8.06 -6.15
N LEU A 120 10.83 6.79 -6.50
CA LEU A 120 10.48 5.63 -5.67
C LEU A 120 11.27 5.66 -4.36
N GLN A 121 12.59 5.81 -4.46
CA GLN A 121 13.49 5.87 -3.30
C GLN A 121 13.10 7.00 -2.35
N ARG A 122 12.89 8.21 -2.87
CA ARG A 122 12.49 9.36 -2.05
C ARG A 122 11.21 9.06 -1.25
N ARG A 123 10.19 8.45 -1.87
CA ARG A 123 8.94 8.13 -1.17
C ARG A 123 9.13 7.04 -0.13
N ALA A 124 9.90 6.03 -0.44
CA ALA A 124 10.27 4.97 0.49
C ALA A 124 10.96 5.54 1.75
N GLU A 125 11.92 6.43 1.58
CA GLU A 125 12.61 7.11 2.69
C GLU A 125 11.66 7.97 3.53
N LEU A 126 10.77 8.74 2.87
CA LEU A 126 9.78 9.56 3.56
C LEU A 126 8.73 8.71 4.29
N ALA A 127 8.31 7.58 3.73
CA ALA A 127 7.41 6.63 4.38
C ALA A 127 8.08 6.01 5.62
N TRP A 128 9.33 5.56 5.48
CA TRP A 128 10.12 5.06 6.60
C TRP A 128 10.27 6.06 7.73
N ALA A 129 10.51 7.32 7.42
CA ALA A 129 10.63 8.38 8.42
C ALA A 129 9.33 8.62 9.23
N ARG A 130 8.19 8.16 8.69
CA ARG A 130 6.86 8.30 9.33
C ARG A 130 6.35 7.05 10.00
N ARG A 131 7.12 5.97 10.02
CA ARG A 131 6.71 4.73 10.65
C ARG A 131 6.38 4.91 12.14
N LYS A 132 5.40 4.18 12.60
CA LYS A 132 4.97 4.12 14.00
C LYS A 132 5.22 2.71 14.52
N THR A 133 6.36 2.49 15.14
CA THR A 133 6.78 1.18 15.65
C THR A 133 6.66 1.07 17.17
N ASP A 134 6.31 2.16 17.85
CA ASP A 134 6.21 2.26 19.30
C ASP A 134 4.79 2.14 19.87
N ALA A 135 3.81 1.74 19.05
CA ALA A 135 2.40 1.71 19.44
C ALA A 135 2.14 0.87 20.70
N VAL A 136 2.80 -0.30 20.82
CA VAL A 136 2.67 -1.17 21.99
C VAL A 136 3.20 -0.46 23.23
N ASP A 137 4.38 0.15 23.16
CA ASP A 137 4.99 0.88 24.29
C ASP A 137 4.14 2.08 24.71
N VAL A 138 3.55 2.79 23.74
CA VAL A 138 2.62 3.90 24.03
C VAL A 138 1.39 3.39 24.77
N MET A 139 0.79 2.29 24.31
CA MET A 139 -0.37 1.68 24.99
C MET A 139 -0.02 1.19 26.39
N VAL A 140 1.10 0.48 26.56
CA VAL A 140 1.54 0.00 27.88
C VAL A 140 1.73 1.17 28.84
N ARG A 141 2.41 2.24 28.42
CA ARG A 141 2.59 3.44 29.26
C ARG A 141 1.25 4.07 29.63
N ALA A 142 0.31 4.20 28.69
CA ALA A 142 -1.01 4.77 28.95
C ALA A 142 -1.82 3.92 29.94
N CYS A 143 -1.87 2.61 29.75
CA CYS A 143 -2.55 1.68 30.66
C CYS A 143 -1.96 1.72 32.06
N THR A 144 -0.62 1.72 32.19
CA THR A 144 0.08 1.77 33.47
C THR A 144 -0.21 3.09 34.20
N ALA A 145 -0.21 4.22 33.49
CA ALA A 145 -0.52 5.53 34.08
C ALA A 145 -1.96 5.60 34.60
N LEU A 146 -2.93 5.06 33.83
CA LEU A 146 -4.33 4.99 34.26
C LEU A 146 -4.52 4.08 35.48
N ALA A 147 -3.86 2.92 35.51
CA ALA A 147 -3.90 1.99 36.65
C ALA A 147 -3.32 2.64 37.92
N ALA A 148 -2.20 3.35 37.81
CA ALA A 148 -1.58 4.06 38.92
C ALA A 148 -2.42 5.27 39.42
N GLY A 149 -3.14 5.94 38.53
CA GLY A 149 -4.04 7.05 38.89
C GLY A 149 -5.37 6.64 39.50
N SER A 150 -5.76 5.36 39.37
CA SER A 150 -7.03 4.81 39.90
C SER A 150 -6.95 4.38 41.38
N THR A 151 -5.81 4.58 42.04
CA THR A 151 -5.56 4.16 43.45
C THR A 151 -5.74 5.36 44.43
N ARG A 152 -6.73 6.23 44.18
CA ARG A 152 -7.16 7.29 45.12
C ARG A 152 -8.62 7.14 45.46
#